data_b742fd8d3e96984afce39a64df10ca01
#
_entry.id   b742fd8d3e96984afce39a64df10ca01
#
_cell.length_a   1.000
_cell.length_b   1.000
_cell.length_c   1.000
_cell.angle_alpha   90.00
_cell.angle_beta   90.00
_cell.angle_gamma   90.00
#
_symmetry.space_group_name_H-M   'P 1'
#
loop_
_entity.id
_entity.type
_entity.pdbx_description
1 polymer ?
#
loop_
_entity_poly.entity_id
_entity_poly.type
_entity_poly.pdbx_seq_one_letter_code
_entity_poly.pdbx_strand_id
1 'polypeptide(L)'
;MELHGRAVRLRSPRAEDAERLTAILAEPSVAAWWPAFDVDRVHEELIAERDDEEGFVIEHDGVVVGYLQVAEEPDPEFRHASIDLFLATAAQGRGLGPDAIRAAAIHLVDDRGHHRLTIDPAADNTRAISAYSKLGFRPVGILRSYQLMADGHWADGLLMDLLATELVR
;
A
#
# COMPACT_ATOMS: atom_id res chain seq x y z
N MET A 1 -10.97 12.32 -3.52
CA MET A 1 -11.32 11.79 -2.17
C MET A 1 -10.19 12.10 -1.19
N GLU A 2 -10.51 12.30 0.09
CA GLU A 2 -9.49 12.46 1.16
C GLU A 2 -9.86 11.58 2.35
N LEU A 3 -8.85 10.86 2.88
CA LEU A 3 -8.97 10.08 4.10
C LEU A 3 -7.95 10.58 5.12
N HIS A 4 -8.29 10.52 6.39
CA HIS A 4 -7.46 11.06 7.45
C HIS A 4 -7.05 9.96 8.43
N GLY A 5 -5.73 9.77 8.57
CA GLY A 5 -5.13 9.06 9.69
C GLY A 5 -4.92 10.00 10.89
N ARG A 6 -4.18 9.52 11.88
CA ARG A 6 -3.81 10.35 13.05
C ARG A 6 -2.70 11.35 12.72
N ALA A 7 -1.79 10.98 11.82
CA ALA A 7 -0.62 11.75 11.43
C ALA A 7 -0.49 11.91 9.92
N VAL A 8 -1.26 11.18 9.12
CA VAL A 8 -1.21 11.25 7.67
C VAL A 8 -2.55 11.68 7.07
N ARG A 9 -2.47 12.25 5.87
CA ARG A 9 -3.61 12.49 4.98
C ARG A 9 -3.40 11.67 3.71
N LEU A 10 -4.42 10.94 3.29
CA LEU A 10 -4.46 10.25 2.01
C LEU A 10 -5.34 11.07 1.06
N ARG A 11 -4.85 11.43 -0.09
CA ARG A 11 -5.60 12.14 -1.12
C ARG A 11 -5.38 11.54 -2.50
N SER A 12 -6.32 11.77 -3.40
CA SER A 12 -6.14 11.39 -4.80
C SER A 12 -4.84 11.98 -5.36
N PRO A 13 -4.08 11.21 -6.16
CA PRO A 13 -2.86 11.69 -6.80
C PRO A 13 -3.16 12.79 -7.82
N ARG A 14 -2.15 13.63 -8.09
CA ARG A 14 -2.19 14.70 -9.08
C ARG A 14 -0.96 14.62 -9.97
N ALA A 15 -1.06 15.17 -11.18
CA ALA A 15 0.07 15.19 -12.12
C ALA A 15 1.37 15.74 -11.51
N GLU A 16 1.24 16.75 -10.64
CA GLU A 16 2.36 17.40 -9.93
C GLU A 16 3.08 16.50 -8.93
N ASP A 17 2.47 15.38 -8.52
CA ASP A 17 3.08 14.41 -7.59
C ASP A 17 4.10 13.48 -8.26
N ALA A 18 4.08 13.39 -9.60
CA ALA A 18 4.84 12.40 -10.36
C ALA A 18 6.34 12.46 -10.08
N GLU A 19 6.95 13.65 -10.13
CA GLU A 19 8.39 13.81 -9.87
C GLU A 19 8.76 13.36 -8.45
N ARG A 20 7.91 13.70 -7.46
CA ARG A 20 8.17 13.32 -6.07
C ARG A 20 8.02 11.81 -5.86
N LEU A 21 7.00 11.18 -6.43
CA LEU A 21 6.81 9.73 -6.34
C LEU A 21 7.93 8.97 -7.06
N THR A 22 8.36 9.44 -8.22
CA THR A 22 9.53 8.90 -8.95
C THR A 22 10.79 8.95 -8.09
N ALA A 23 11.05 10.09 -7.43
CA ALA A 23 12.21 10.24 -6.55
C ALA A 23 12.15 9.28 -5.34
N ILE A 24 10.98 9.07 -4.76
CA ILE A 24 10.80 8.11 -3.64
C ILE A 24 11.04 6.68 -4.11
N LEU A 25 10.50 6.28 -5.26
CA LEU A 25 10.70 4.93 -5.82
C LEU A 25 12.17 4.64 -6.16
N ALA A 26 12.96 5.66 -6.44
CA ALA A 26 14.40 5.54 -6.68
C ALA A 26 15.24 5.42 -5.39
N GLU A 27 14.66 5.68 -4.21
CA GLU A 27 15.37 5.52 -2.94
C GLU A 27 15.72 4.04 -2.70
N PRO A 28 16.97 3.68 -2.32
CA PRO A 28 17.41 2.28 -2.19
C PRO A 28 16.52 1.43 -1.28
N SER A 29 16.00 2.00 -0.18
CA SER A 29 15.12 1.27 0.75
C SER A 29 13.73 0.98 0.18
N VAL A 30 13.30 1.73 -0.83
CA VAL A 30 12.02 1.54 -1.55
C VAL A 30 12.25 0.64 -2.75
N ALA A 31 13.29 0.89 -3.54
CA ALA A 31 13.66 0.11 -4.70
C ALA A 31 14.00 -1.36 -4.38
N ALA A 32 14.30 -1.67 -3.12
CA ALA A 32 14.47 -3.04 -2.64
C ALA A 32 13.18 -3.88 -2.73
N TRP A 33 12.01 -3.24 -2.73
CA TRP A 33 10.70 -3.91 -2.67
C TRP A 33 9.75 -3.51 -3.78
N TRP A 34 9.93 -2.31 -4.35
CA TRP A 34 9.12 -1.76 -5.42
C TRP A 34 9.98 -1.58 -6.68
N PRO A 35 9.43 -1.83 -7.88
CA PRO A 35 10.15 -1.55 -9.11
C PRO A 35 10.40 -0.06 -9.24
N ALA A 36 11.57 0.30 -9.78
CA ALA A 36 11.85 1.67 -10.16
C ALA A 36 11.01 2.06 -11.38
N PHE A 37 10.24 3.13 -11.25
CA PHE A 37 9.49 3.74 -12.34
C PHE A 37 10.14 5.05 -12.74
N ASP A 38 10.18 5.34 -14.04
CA ASP A 38 10.41 6.68 -14.52
C ASP A 38 9.13 7.54 -14.35
N VAL A 39 9.24 8.82 -14.66
CA VAL A 39 8.13 9.76 -14.45
C VAL A 39 6.91 9.43 -15.31
N ASP A 40 7.13 8.95 -16.56
CA ASP A 40 6.05 8.61 -17.47
C ASP A 40 5.28 7.39 -16.95
N ARG A 41 5.99 6.38 -16.47
CA ARG A 41 5.38 5.20 -15.85
C ARG A 41 4.67 5.52 -14.54
N VAL A 42 5.17 6.45 -13.73
CA VAL A 42 4.46 6.95 -12.54
C VAL A 42 3.14 7.60 -12.95
N HIS A 43 3.12 8.39 -14.04
CA HIS A 43 1.86 8.95 -14.54
C HIS A 43 0.87 7.88 -14.97
N GLU A 44 1.33 6.85 -15.69
CA GLU A 44 0.49 5.78 -16.21
C GLU A 44 -0.04 4.85 -15.10
N GLU A 45 0.83 4.47 -14.17
CA GLU A 45 0.53 3.41 -13.18
C GLU A 45 -0.01 3.94 -11.85
N LEU A 46 0.37 5.15 -11.43
CA LEU A 46 0.04 5.66 -10.10
C LEU A 46 -0.89 6.89 -10.12
N ILE A 47 -0.92 7.66 -11.22
CA ILE A 47 -1.67 8.91 -11.27
C ILE A 47 -2.92 8.81 -12.15
N ALA A 48 -2.83 8.13 -13.28
CA ALA A 48 -3.97 7.93 -14.15
C ALA A 48 -5.08 7.14 -13.43
N GLU A 49 -6.33 7.52 -13.65
CA GLU A 49 -7.47 6.77 -13.15
C GLU A 49 -7.50 5.38 -13.78
N ARG A 50 -7.74 4.37 -12.97
CA ARG A 50 -7.87 2.96 -13.35
C ARG A 50 -9.18 2.41 -12.81
N ASP A 51 -9.83 1.55 -13.56
CA ASP A 51 -11.14 0.99 -13.18
C ASP A 51 -11.04 -0.03 -12.03
N ASP A 52 -9.86 -0.65 -11.87
CA ASP A 52 -9.61 -1.76 -10.95
C ASP A 52 -8.77 -1.38 -9.72
N GLU A 53 -8.18 -0.19 -9.72
CA GLU A 53 -7.31 0.28 -8.65
C GLU A 53 -7.58 1.75 -8.29
N GLU A 54 -7.56 2.05 -7.00
CA GLU A 54 -7.65 3.42 -6.48
C GLU A 54 -6.34 3.79 -5.77
N GLY A 55 -5.71 4.88 -6.22
CA GLY A 55 -4.45 5.37 -5.70
C GLY A 55 -4.62 6.55 -4.73
N PHE A 56 -3.77 6.60 -3.71
CA PHE A 56 -3.68 7.70 -2.75
C PHE A 56 -2.25 8.13 -2.54
N VAL A 57 -1.98 9.41 -2.66
CA VAL A 57 -0.75 10.01 -2.16
C VAL A 57 -0.83 10.11 -0.64
N ILE A 58 0.23 9.70 0.04
CA ILE A 58 0.37 9.82 1.49
C ILE A 58 1.09 11.12 1.80
N GLU A 59 0.43 12.02 2.52
CA GLU A 59 1.02 13.27 3.01
C GLU A 59 1.19 13.25 4.53
N HIS A 60 2.29 13.83 4.99
CA HIS A 60 2.56 14.12 6.39
C HIS A 60 3.10 15.55 6.49
N ASP A 61 2.48 16.38 7.32
CA ASP A 61 2.81 17.81 7.47
C ASP A 61 2.85 18.57 6.12
N GLY A 62 1.94 18.25 5.21
CA GLY A 62 1.85 18.87 3.89
C GLY A 62 2.90 18.43 2.87
N VAL A 63 3.71 17.42 3.21
CA VAL A 63 4.75 16.87 2.33
C VAL A 63 4.35 15.49 1.85
N VAL A 64 4.50 15.21 0.55
CA VAL A 64 4.32 13.88 -0.02
C VAL A 64 5.42 12.96 0.47
N VAL A 65 5.03 11.92 1.22
CA VAL A 65 5.94 10.96 1.85
C VAL A 65 5.78 9.53 1.32
N GLY A 66 4.80 9.27 0.47
CA GLY A 66 4.59 7.94 -0.09
C GLY A 66 3.31 7.83 -0.91
N TYR A 67 2.95 6.61 -1.21
CA TYR A 67 1.77 6.24 -1.99
C TYR A 67 1.15 4.97 -1.43
N LEU A 68 -0.15 4.88 -1.49
CA LEU A 68 -0.95 3.71 -1.14
C LEU A 68 -1.92 3.43 -2.28
N GLN A 69 -2.04 2.19 -2.67
CA GLN A 69 -3.04 1.74 -3.64
C GLN A 69 -3.96 0.68 -3.04
N VAL A 70 -5.17 0.67 -3.55
CA VAL A 70 -6.21 -0.30 -3.24
C VAL A 70 -6.68 -0.93 -4.53
N ALA A 71 -6.73 -2.27 -4.58
CA ALA A 71 -7.40 -2.99 -5.65
C ALA A 71 -8.57 -3.77 -5.06
N GLU A 72 -9.71 -3.75 -5.75
CA GLU A 72 -10.93 -4.43 -5.29
C GLU A 72 -11.26 -5.62 -6.19
N GLU A 73 -11.52 -6.78 -5.59
CA GLU A 73 -12.09 -7.93 -6.32
C GLU A 73 -13.57 -7.67 -6.59
N PRO A 74 -13.97 -7.55 -7.87
CA PRO A 74 -15.34 -7.16 -8.23
C PRO A 74 -16.34 -8.30 -8.12
N ASP A 75 -15.90 -9.58 -8.12
CA ASP A 75 -16.79 -10.72 -8.02
C ASP A 75 -17.44 -10.75 -6.63
N PRO A 76 -18.79 -10.65 -6.54
CA PRO A 76 -19.47 -10.58 -5.26
C PRO A 76 -19.30 -11.82 -4.38
N GLU A 77 -18.98 -12.99 -4.97
CA GLU A 77 -18.75 -14.23 -4.23
C GLU A 77 -17.35 -14.26 -3.58
N PHE A 78 -16.39 -13.50 -4.13
CA PHE A 78 -14.99 -13.45 -3.66
C PHE A 78 -14.57 -12.04 -3.23
N ARG A 79 -15.52 -11.16 -3.06
CA ARG A 79 -15.31 -9.73 -2.82
C ARG A 79 -14.36 -9.47 -1.64
N HIS A 80 -13.25 -8.79 -1.90
CA HIS A 80 -12.31 -8.30 -0.92
C HIS A 80 -11.57 -7.08 -1.48
N ALA A 81 -10.78 -6.40 -0.67
CA ALA A 81 -9.85 -5.37 -1.15
C ALA A 81 -8.43 -5.70 -0.72
N SER A 82 -7.47 -5.42 -1.59
CA SER A 82 -6.04 -5.50 -1.31
C SER A 82 -5.45 -4.10 -1.15
N ILE A 83 -4.46 -3.98 -0.26
CA ILE A 83 -3.76 -2.72 0.00
C ILE A 83 -2.28 -2.95 -0.24
N ASP A 84 -1.64 -2.01 -0.93
CA ASP A 84 -0.19 -1.96 -1.07
C ASP A 84 0.31 -0.52 -0.88
N LEU A 85 1.57 -0.33 -0.42
CA LEU A 85 2.10 1.01 -0.21
C LEU A 85 3.62 1.05 -0.20
N PHE A 86 4.14 2.24 -0.49
CA PHE A 86 5.54 2.57 -0.19
C PHE A 86 5.65 3.92 0.51
N LEU A 87 6.73 4.09 1.26
CA LEU A 87 7.09 5.32 1.96
C LEU A 87 8.54 5.70 1.67
N ALA A 88 8.78 7.00 1.53
CA ALA A 88 10.13 7.57 1.52
C ALA A 88 10.92 7.11 2.74
N THR A 89 12.22 6.88 2.57
CA THR A 89 13.13 6.40 3.63
C THR A 89 13.01 7.23 4.92
N ALA A 90 12.95 8.55 4.80
CA ALA A 90 12.83 9.46 5.94
C ALA A 90 11.48 9.36 6.68
N ALA A 91 10.46 8.80 6.05
CA ALA A 91 9.12 8.59 6.62
C ALA A 91 8.96 7.19 7.26
N GLN A 92 9.84 6.27 6.94
CA GLN A 92 9.81 4.91 7.47
C GLN A 92 10.15 4.87 8.97
N GLY A 93 9.59 3.89 9.70
CA GLY A 93 9.82 3.71 11.13
C GLY A 93 9.18 4.72 12.07
N ARG A 94 8.36 5.62 11.53
CA ARG A 94 7.66 6.68 12.26
C ARG A 94 6.17 6.37 12.51
N GLY A 95 5.72 5.17 12.16
CA GLY A 95 4.31 4.77 12.29
C GLY A 95 3.38 5.30 11.18
N LEU A 96 3.91 6.01 10.18
CA LEU A 96 3.10 6.63 9.13
C LEU A 96 2.47 5.59 8.19
N GLY A 97 3.18 4.50 7.88
CA GLY A 97 2.63 3.41 7.05
C GLY A 97 1.43 2.72 7.71
N PRO A 98 1.57 2.20 8.93
CA PRO A 98 0.42 1.68 9.69
C PRO A 98 -0.74 2.66 9.84
N ASP A 99 -0.47 3.96 9.97
CA ASP A 99 -1.50 4.99 10.06
C ASP A 99 -2.26 5.16 8.73
N ALA A 100 -1.53 5.13 7.60
CA ALA A 100 -2.10 5.17 6.26
C ALA A 100 -2.98 3.94 5.99
N ILE A 101 -2.46 2.73 6.28
CA ILE A 101 -3.22 1.48 6.10
C ILE A 101 -4.48 1.49 6.95
N ARG A 102 -4.40 1.95 8.23
CA ARG A 102 -5.59 2.02 9.09
C ARG A 102 -6.63 2.96 8.52
N ALA A 103 -6.24 4.15 8.03
CA ALA A 103 -7.19 5.09 7.42
C ALA A 103 -7.87 4.49 6.18
N ALA A 104 -7.10 3.84 5.30
CA ALA A 104 -7.64 3.14 4.14
C ALA A 104 -8.54 1.96 4.55
N ALA A 105 -8.12 1.15 5.53
CA ALA A 105 -8.88 0.00 6.00
C ALA A 105 -10.23 0.40 6.61
N ILE A 106 -10.28 1.48 7.39
CA ILE A 106 -11.54 2.02 7.92
C ILE A 106 -12.47 2.41 6.78
N HIS A 107 -11.99 3.14 5.78
CA HIS A 107 -12.76 3.51 4.60
C HIS A 107 -13.29 2.28 3.84
N LEU A 108 -12.43 1.31 3.57
CA LEU A 108 -12.80 0.09 2.85
C LEU A 108 -13.86 -0.74 3.59
N VAL A 109 -13.79 -0.81 4.91
CA VAL A 109 -14.75 -1.55 5.73
C VAL A 109 -16.03 -0.75 5.94
N ASP A 110 -15.94 0.50 6.41
CA ASP A 110 -17.11 1.25 6.88
C ASP A 110 -17.88 1.92 5.72
N ASP A 111 -17.19 2.47 4.71
CA ASP A 111 -17.82 3.18 3.60
C ASP A 111 -18.05 2.27 2.38
N ARG A 112 -17.09 1.37 2.07
CA ARG A 112 -17.14 0.48 0.90
C ARG A 112 -17.73 -0.90 1.24
N GLY A 113 -17.86 -1.25 2.54
CA GLY A 113 -18.50 -2.48 3.01
C GLY A 113 -17.73 -3.77 2.74
N HIS A 114 -16.39 -3.70 2.65
CA HIS A 114 -15.55 -4.89 2.54
C HIS A 114 -15.51 -5.65 3.86
N HIS A 115 -15.72 -6.96 3.80
CA HIS A 115 -15.66 -7.84 4.96
C HIS A 115 -14.25 -8.38 5.23
N ARG A 116 -13.36 -8.32 4.21
CA ARG A 116 -12.00 -8.86 4.23
C ARG A 116 -11.07 -7.95 3.45
N LEU A 117 -9.91 -7.68 4.03
CA LEU A 117 -8.80 -6.95 3.41
C LEU A 117 -7.59 -7.87 3.33
N THR A 118 -6.76 -7.69 2.30
CA THR A 118 -5.51 -8.42 2.12
C THR A 118 -4.32 -7.50 1.93
N ILE A 119 -3.14 -7.99 2.28
CA ILE A 119 -1.84 -7.36 2.02
C ILE A 119 -0.81 -8.47 1.85
N ASP A 120 0.19 -8.28 1.00
CA ASP A 120 1.13 -9.35 0.62
C ASP A 120 2.59 -8.87 0.58
N PRO A 121 3.16 -8.48 1.73
CA PRO A 121 4.55 -8.08 1.80
C PRO A 121 5.48 -9.21 1.34
N ALA A 122 6.68 -8.86 0.86
CA ALA A 122 7.73 -9.84 0.64
C ALA A 122 7.96 -10.66 1.92
N ALA A 123 8.11 -11.98 1.80
CA ALA A 123 8.13 -12.90 2.94
C ALA A 123 9.29 -12.64 3.93
N ASP A 124 10.37 -12.01 3.47
CA ASP A 124 11.53 -11.61 4.27
C ASP A 124 11.48 -10.15 4.75
N ASN A 125 10.45 -9.39 4.36
CA ASN A 125 10.21 -8.03 4.89
C ASN A 125 9.57 -8.08 6.29
N THR A 126 10.36 -8.56 7.27
CA THR A 126 9.91 -8.76 8.65
C THR A 126 9.38 -7.49 9.32
N ARG A 127 9.88 -6.32 8.90
CA ARG A 127 9.45 -5.02 9.39
C ARG A 127 8.01 -4.70 8.96
N ALA A 128 7.69 -4.88 7.69
CA ALA A 128 6.33 -4.68 7.16
C ALA A 128 5.37 -5.69 7.80
N ILE A 129 5.73 -6.97 7.85
CA ILE A 129 4.93 -8.03 8.46
C ILE A 129 4.59 -7.70 9.92
N SER A 130 5.60 -7.27 10.71
CA SER A 130 5.38 -6.86 12.10
C SER A 130 4.45 -5.65 12.23
N ALA A 131 4.59 -4.66 11.33
CA ALA A 131 3.73 -3.48 11.33
C ALA A 131 2.27 -3.84 11.01
N TYR A 132 2.04 -4.70 10.01
CA TYR A 132 0.70 -5.13 9.60
C TYR A 132 0.03 -6.04 10.66
N SER A 133 0.80 -6.91 11.32
CA SER A 133 0.29 -7.72 12.43
C SER A 133 -0.27 -6.87 13.57
N LYS A 134 0.34 -5.71 13.86
CA LYS A 134 -0.16 -4.77 14.88
C LYS A 134 -1.49 -4.09 14.50
N LEU A 135 -1.84 -4.06 13.22
CA LEU A 135 -3.13 -3.57 12.73
C LEU A 135 -4.22 -4.64 12.75
N GLY A 136 -3.86 -5.90 13.02
CA GLY A 136 -4.77 -7.03 13.04
C GLY A 136 -4.63 -7.99 11.87
N PHE A 137 -3.78 -7.70 10.88
CA PHE A 137 -3.52 -8.64 9.78
C PHE A 137 -2.86 -9.91 10.29
N ARG A 138 -3.31 -11.04 9.78
CA ARG A 138 -2.83 -12.38 10.14
C ARG A 138 -2.24 -13.09 8.92
N PRO A 139 -1.15 -13.85 9.09
CA PRO A 139 -0.61 -14.69 8.01
C PRO A 139 -1.63 -15.71 7.51
N VAL A 140 -1.81 -15.79 6.19
CA VAL A 140 -2.60 -16.81 5.52
C VAL A 140 -1.70 -17.90 4.95
N GLY A 141 -0.62 -17.51 4.26
CA GLY A 141 0.31 -18.46 3.66
C GLY A 141 1.35 -17.80 2.77
N ILE A 142 2.33 -18.61 2.38
CA ILE A 142 3.41 -18.18 1.50
C ILE A 142 2.97 -18.26 0.02
N LEU A 143 3.17 -17.16 -0.68
CA LEU A 143 3.05 -17.06 -2.14
C LEU A 143 4.44 -17.31 -2.73
N ARG A 144 4.68 -18.53 -3.21
CA ARG A 144 6.01 -18.93 -3.70
C ARG A 144 6.32 -18.31 -5.06
N SER A 145 7.54 -17.79 -5.24
CA SER A 145 8.00 -17.16 -6.49
C SER A 145 6.99 -16.13 -7.01
N TYR A 146 6.59 -15.23 -6.12
CA TYR A 146 5.46 -14.33 -6.33
C TYR A 146 5.85 -13.05 -7.05
N GLN A 147 6.94 -12.42 -6.63
CA GLN A 147 7.37 -11.11 -7.15
C GLN A 147 8.73 -11.21 -7.84
N LEU A 148 8.82 -10.71 -9.07
CA LEU A 148 10.09 -10.55 -9.78
C LEU A 148 10.82 -9.33 -9.23
N MET A 149 11.98 -9.55 -8.64
CA MET A 149 12.82 -8.50 -8.08
C MET A 149 13.73 -7.86 -9.16
N ALA A 150 14.27 -6.68 -8.86
CA ALA A 150 15.11 -5.91 -9.80
C ALA A 150 16.37 -6.65 -10.26
N ASP A 151 16.91 -7.55 -9.46
CA ASP A 151 18.07 -8.41 -9.78
C ASP A 151 17.71 -9.66 -10.59
N GLY A 152 16.43 -9.86 -10.92
CA GLY A 152 15.93 -10.95 -11.74
C GLY A 152 15.56 -12.21 -10.98
N HIS A 153 15.69 -12.27 -9.65
CA HIS A 153 15.18 -13.40 -8.89
C HIS A 153 13.68 -13.24 -8.55
N TRP A 154 13.00 -14.37 -8.33
CA TRP A 154 11.62 -14.42 -7.87
C TRP A 154 11.59 -14.55 -6.34
N ALA A 155 11.07 -13.52 -5.66
CA ALA A 155 10.90 -13.53 -4.22
C ALA A 155 9.54 -14.13 -3.81
N ASP A 156 9.51 -14.75 -2.63
CA ASP A 156 8.26 -15.19 -2.03
C ASP A 156 7.53 -14.02 -1.35
N GLY A 157 6.20 -14.04 -1.41
CA GLY A 157 5.33 -13.13 -0.67
C GLY A 157 4.71 -13.84 0.53
N LEU A 158 4.30 -13.08 1.54
CA LEU A 158 3.44 -13.56 2.63
C LEU A 158 2.06 -12.94 2.48
N LEU A 159 1.09 -13.74 2.06
CA LEU A 159 -0.30 -13.29 2.07
C LEU A 159 -0.76 -13.14 3.52
N MET A 160 -1.24 -11.97 3.86
CA MET A 160 -1.89 -11.67 5.15
C MET A 160 -3.30 -11.15 4.90
N ASP A 161 -4.22 -11.43 5.81
CA ASP A 161 -5.57 -10.89 5.74
C ASP A 161 -6.05 -10.30 7.06
N LEU A 162 -7.09 -9.48 6.95
CA LEU A 162 -7.78 -8.82 8.06
C LEU A 162 -9.28 -8.91 7.81
N LEU A 163 -10.01 -9.51 8.72
CA LEU A 163 -11.47 -9.46 8.70
C LEU A 163 -11.96 -8.12 9.28
N ALA A 164 -13.05 -7.58 8.75
CA ALA A 164 -13.61 -6.30 9.20
C ALA A 164 -13.85 -6.24 10.72
N THR A 165 -14.18 -7.37 11.34
CA THR A 165 -14.41 -7.51 12.79
C THR A 165 -13.12 -7.50 13.62
N GLU A 166 -11.96 -7.63 12.99
CA GLU A 166 -10.63 -7.66 13.62
C GLU A 166 -9.87 -6.34 13.48
N LEU A 167 -10.44 -5.38 12.73
CA LEU A 167 -9.81 -4.09 12.47
C LEU A 167 -9.58 -3.31 13.77
N VAL A 168 -8.31 -2.98 14.04
CA VAL A 168 -7.89 -2.11 15.15
C VAL A 168 -8.04 -0.66 14.74
N ARG A 169 -9.02 0.05 15.30
CA ARG A 169 -9.37 1.46 14.99
C ARG A 169 -8.55 2.48 15.79
#